data_872fe4563d2057dd8b18538d94ec9104
#
_entry.id   872fe4563d2057dd8b18538d94ec9104
#
_cell.length_a   1.000
_cell.length_b   1.000
_cell.length_c   1.000
_cell.angle_alpha   90.00
_cell.angle_beta   90.00
_cell.angle_gamma   90.00
#
_symmetry.space_group_name_H-M   'P 1'
#
loop_
_entity.id
_entity.type
_entity.pdbx_description
1 polymer ?
#
loop_
_entity_poly.entity_id
_entity_poly.type
_entity_poly.pdbx_seq_one_letter_code
_entity_poly.pdbx_strand_id
1 'polypeptide(L)'
;RKAAVNVAVDNSLCDHLTFADGTLVKAMPAEYYQLATTTFNFNGGMQGGTEVQLTDAFFNDPEAVKNTYVIPLVMQNQTGFDRIATGILKEGRTGSRTNTSVWEKAPQDYVMYCVKFQNKYSGWWLTNHNTSTDNIEKASKVQINTRSLNSSVYSVEFQEDDKILKADLLLTFDANEKCTITSLTDGVTATGTGSWADDALLSWNNKYRDLMELNAEITFAGGVKKNLNEKLVWWRSGVTKEEFSFTYNN
;
A
#
# COMPACT_ATOMS: atom_id res chain seq x y z
N ARG A 1 -3.06 -35.42 8.37
CA ARG A 1 -4.38 -35.44 7.70
C ARG A 1 -4.30 -34.55 6.48
N LYS A 2 -4.72 -35.06 5.31
CA LYS A 2 -4.87 -34.21 4.12
C LYS A 2 -6.25 -33.57 4.19
N ALA A 3 -6.31 -32.24 4.04
CA ALA A 3 -7.58 -31.51 4.02
C ALA A 3 -7.52 -30.43 2.93
N ALA A 4 -8.68 -30.03 2.42
CA ALA A 4 -8.78 -28.99 1.40
C ALA A 4 -10.07 -28.18 1.59
N VAL A 5 -10.03 -26.93 1.15
CA VAL A 5 -11.20 -26.04 1.07
C VAL A 5 -11.25 -25.45 -0.33
N ASN A 6 -12.39 -25.54 -0.99
CA ASN A 6 -12.63 -24.80 -2.22
C ASN A 6 -13.24 -23.45 -1.90
N VAL A 7 -12.75 -22.41 -2.55
CA VAL A 7 -13.21 -21.03 -2.40
C VAL A 7 -13.74 -20.50 -3.72
N ALA A 8 -14.63 -19.52 -3.65
CA ALA A 8 -15.06 -18.71 -4.77
C ALA A 8 -14.96 -17.23 -4.44
N VAL A 9 -14.75 -16.40 -5.45
CA VAL A 9 -14.86 -14.94 -5.31
C VAL A 9 -16.35 -14.58 -5.24
N ASP A 10 -16.72 -13.82 -4.21
CA ASP A 10 -18.09 -13.31 -4.04
C ASP A 10 -18.05 -11.79 -3.83
N ASN A 11 -18.16 -11.06 -4.92
CA ASN A 11 -18.07 -9.60 -4.94
C ASN A 11 -19.16 -8.93 -4.10
N SER A 12 -20.30 -9.59 -3.87
CA SER A 12 -21.39 -9.05 -3.05
C SER A 12 -21.01 -8.83 -1.58
N LEU A 13 -19.93 -9.44 -1.12
CA LEU A 13 -19.39 -9.19 0.23
C LEU A 13 -18.88 -7.76 0.40
N CYS A 14 -18.54 -7.06 -0.69
CA CYS A 14 -18.08 -5.67 -0.65
C CYS A 14 -19.24 -4.67 -0.64
N ASP A 15 -20.47 -5.12 -0.92
CA ASP A 15 -21.64 -4.24 -0.99
C ASP A 15 -21.94 -3.61 0.36
N HIS A 16 -22.26 -2.33 0.35
CA HIS A 16 -22.60 -1.55 1.55
C HIS A 16 -21.48 -1.39 2.57
N LEU A 17 -20.20 -1.64 2.20
CA LEU A 17 -19.08 -1.53 3.12
C LEU A 17 -18.27 -0.26 2.91
N THR A 18 -17.83 0.31 4.03
CA THR A 18 -16.78 1.33 4.08
C THR A 18 -15.66 0.90 5.04
N PHE A 19 -14.44 1.32 4.73
CA PHE A 19 -13.33 1.28 5.68
C PHE A 19 -13.56 2.28 6.83
N ALA A 20 -12.75 2.20 7.87
CA ALA A 20 -12.88 3.07 9.05
C ALA A 20 -12.70 4.56 8.74
N ASP A 21 -11.99 4.92 7.66
CA ASP A 21 -11.82 6.29 7.17
C ASP A 21 -12.98 6.79 6.29
N GLY A 22 -14.02 5.98 6.09
CA GLY A 22 -15.18 6.28 5.26
C GLY A 22 -15.00 5.97 3.77
N THR A 23 -13.83 5.49 3.34
CA THR A 23 -13.60 5.07 1.95
C THR A 23 -14.43 3.85 1.62
N LEU A 24 -15.05 3.82 0.42
CA LEU A 24 -15.82 2.66 -0.05
C LEU A 24 -14.91 1.44 -0.26
N VAL A 25 -15.38 0.29 0.21
CA VAL A 25 -14.79 -1.00 -0.12
C VAL A 25 -15.26 -1.41 -1.52
N LYS A 26 -14.34 -1.59 -2.45
CA LYS A 26 -14.64 -2.04 -3.82
C LYS A 26 -14.14 -3.46 -4.03
N ALA A 27 -14.98 -4.32 -4.58
CA ALA A 27 -14.49 -5.60 -5.09
C ALA A 27 -13.45 -5.34 -6.18
N MET A 28 -12.33 -6.07 -6.12
CA MET A 28 -11.28 -5.94 -7.13
C MET A 28 -11.80 -6.41 -8.49
N PRO A 29 -11.68 -5.60 -9.56
CA PRO A 29 -12.05 -6.02 -10.91
C PRO A 29 -11.36 -7.32 -11.32
N ALA A 30 -12.07 -8.20 -12.01
CA ALA A 30 -11.56 -9.51 -12.39
C ALA A 30 -10.33 -9.45 -13.32
N GLU A 31 -10.22 -8.38 -14.10
CA GLU A 31 -9.08 -8.11 -14.98
C GLU A 31 -7.81 -7.64 -14.24
N TYR A 32 -7.89 -7.33 -12.93
CA TYR A 32 -6.75 -6.86 -12.15
C TYR A 32 -5.92 -7.98 -11.54
N TYR A 33 -6.46 -9.20 -11.49
CA TYR A 33 -5.75 -10.31 -10.85
C TYR A 33 -6.12 -11.68 -11.41
N GLN A 34 -5.28 -12.65 -11.13
CA GLN A 34 -5.53 -14.06 -11.38
C GLN A 34 -5.15 -14.88 -10.14
N LEU A 35 -6.05 -15.75 -9.69
CA LEU A 35 -5.77 -16.76 -8.65
C LEU A 35 -5.13 -17.99 -9.29
N ALA A 36 -4.01 -18.45 -8.75
CA ALA A 36 -3.35 -19.67 -9.25
C ALA A 36 -4.22 -20.93 -9.03
N THR A 37 -5.02 -20.94 -7.95
CA THR A 37 -5.98 -22.01 -7.66
C THR A 37 -7.10 -21.50 -6.76
N THR A 38 -8.26 -22.10 -6.86
CA THR A 38 -9.39 -21.91 -5.93
C THR A 38 -9.52 -23.04 -4.91
N THR A 39 -8.58 -23.99 -4.91
CA THR A 39 -8.53 -25.09 -3.94
C THR A 39 -7.35 -24.91 -3.00
N PHE A 40 -7.63 -24.62 -1.73
CA PHE A 40 -6.63 -24.44 -0.70
C PHE A 40 -6.34 -25.75 0.00
N ASN A 41 -5.12 -26.27 -0.16
CA ASN A 41 -4.70 -27.53 0.40
C ASN A 41 -3.98 -27.33 1.74
N PHE A 42 -4.35 -28.13 2.72
CA PHE A 42 -3.76 -28.16 4.07
C PHE A 42 -2.99 -29.47 4.25
N ASN A 43 -1.70 -29.45 3.96
CA ASN A 43 -0.83 -30.63 3.99
C ASN A 43 -0.24 -30.84 5.41
N GLY A 44 -1.12 -31.03 6.40
CA GLY A 44 -0.74 -31.20 7.80
C GLY A 44 -0.50 -29.88 8.56
N GLY A 45 -0.60 -28.74 7.89
CA GLY A 45 -0.56 -27.39 8.48
C GLY A 45 -1.95 -26.83 8.80
N MET A 46 -1.97 -25.68 9.46
CA MET A 46 -3.18 -24.91 9.78
C MET A 46 -3.47 -23.79 8.77
N GLN A 47 -2.62 -23.64 7.76
CA GLN A 47 -2.73 -22.59 6.74
C GLN A 47 -2.82 -23.21 5.36
N GLY A 48 -3.71 -22.67 4.55
CA GLY A 48 -3.84 -22.92 3.13
C GLY A 48 -3.99 -21.60 2.40
N GLY A 49 -3.64 -21.56 1.11
CA GLY A 49 -3.72 -20.33 0.35
C GLY A 49 -3.46 -20.56 -1.14
N THR A 50 -3.44 -19.45 -1.87
CA THR A 50 -3.13 -19.40 -3.30
C THR A 50 -2.22 -18.22 -3.60
N GLU A 51 -1.47 -18.31 -4.66
CA GLU A 51 -0.78 -17.18 -5.24
C GLU A 51 -1.78 -16.31 -6.00
N VAL A 52 -1.58 -15.00 -5.91
CA VAL A 52 -2.36 -14.00 -6.64
C VAL A 52 -1.40 -13.26 -7.56
N GLN A 53 -1.59 -13.40 -8.87
CA GLN A 53 -0.86 -12.63 -9.85
C GLN A 53 -1.65 -11.37 -10.16
N LEU A 54 -1.04 -10.20 -9.92
CA LEU A 54 -1.61 -8.89 -10.28
C LEU A 54 -1.22 -8.54 -11.73
N THR A 55 -2.08 -7.78 -12.41
CA THR A 55 -1.90 -7.41 -13.81
C THR A 55 -1.45 -5.95 -13.98
N ASP A 56 -1.00 -5.60 -15.17
CA ASP A 56 -0.67 -4.21 -15.51
C ASP A 56 -1.86 -3.25 -15.34
N ALA A 57 -3.09 -3.74 -15.54
CA ALA A 57 -4.30 -2.95 -15.33
C ALA A 57 -4.44 -2.51 -13.86
N PHE A 58 -4.13 -3.39 -12.91
CA PHE A 58 -4.09 -3.05 -11.48
C PHE A 58 -3.02 -2.01 -11.18
N PHE A 59 -1.80 -2.20 -11.66
CA PHE A 59 -0.68 -1.30 -11.39
C PHE A 59 -0.83 0.09 -12.04
N ASN A 60 -1.64 0.21 -13.07
CA ASN A 60 -1.92 1.48 -13.75
C ASN A 60 -3.10 2.25 -13.12
N ASP A 61 -3.84 1.65 -12.19
CA ASP A 61 -4.94 2.30 -11.51
C ASP A 61 -4.44 3.13 -10.32
N PRO A 62 -4.69 4.46 -10.27
CA PRO A 62 -4.28 5.32 -9.15
C PRO A 62 -4.96 4.96 -7.82
N GLU A 63 -6.05 4.21 -7.81
CA GLU A 63 -6.70 3.73 -6.60
C GLU A 63 -6.00 2.49 -6.01
N ALA A 64 -5.17 1.79 -6.78
CA ALA A 64 -4.47 0.57 -6.34
C ALA A 64 -3.35 0.81 -5.30
N VAL A 65 -2.96 2.06 -5.06
CA VAL A 65 -2.00 2.44 -4.00
C VAL A 65 -2.68 2.73 -2.66
N LYS A 66 -4.02 2.69 -2.61
CA LYS A 66 -4.85 3.00 -1.45
C LYS A 66 -5.57 1.75 -0.93
N ASN A 67 -6.18 1.84 0.24
CA ASN A 67 -7.12 0.84 0.72
C ASN A 67 -8.44 1.00 -0.04
N THR A 68 -8.58 0.32 -1.17
CA THR A 68 -9.73 0.43 -2.07
C THR A 68 -10.23 -0.94 -2.49
N TYR A 69 -9.33 -1.74 -3.09
CA TYR A 69 -9.68 -3.01 -3.72
C TYR A 69 -9.56 -4.20 -2.79
N VAL A 70 -10.59 -5.01 -2.77
CA VAL A 70 -10.67 -6.21 -1.95
C VAL A 70 -10.96 -7.42 -2.83
N ILE A 71 -10.25 -8.53 -2.59
CA ILE A 71 -10.58 -9.85 -3.13
C ILE A 71 -11.37 -10.59 -2.05
N PRO A 72 -12.70 -10.71 -2.20
CA PRO A 72 -13.56 -11.39 -1.24
C PRO A 72 -13.68 -12.87 -1.59
N LEU A 73 -13.24 -13.76 -0.70
CA LEU A 73 -13.29 -15.20 -0.90
C LEU A 73 -14.25 -15.85 0.08
N VAL A 74 -15.11 -16.72 -0.42
CA VAL A 74 -16.06 -17.52 0.37
C VAL A 74 -15.74 -18.99 0.23
N MET A 75 -15.75 -19.74 1.33
CA MET A 75 -15.64 -21.19 1.35
C MET A 75 -16.91 -21.81 0.77
N GLN A 76 -16.74 -22.68 -0.24
CA GLN A 76 -17.86 -23.36 -0.91
C GLN A 76 -18.07 -24.78 -0.36
N ASN A 77 -16.99 -25.53 -0.26
CA ASN A 77 -16.99 -26.87 0.27
C ASN A 77 -15.63 -27.24 0.86
N GLN A 78 -15.58 -28.33 1.57
CA GLN A 78 -14.38 -28.79 2.25
C GLN A 78 -14.21 -30.32 2.13
N THR A 79 -12.97 -30.78 2.30
CA THR A 79 -12.61 -32.17 2.47
C THR A 79 -11.64 -32.30 3.64
N GLY A 80 -11.89 -33.27 4.51
CA GLY A 80 -10.99 -33.52 5.64
C GLY A 80 -11.18 -32.61 6.86
N PHE A 81 -12.15 -31.70 6.85
CA PHE A 81 -12.65 -30.96 7.99
C PHE A 81 -14.04 -31.42 8.40
N ASP A 82 -14.52 -31.07 9.56
CA ASP A 82 -15.83 -31.50 10.05
C ASP A 82 -16.97 -30.67 9.44
N ARG A 83 -16.79 -29.37 9.29
CA ARG A 83 -17.77 -28.45 8.71
C ARG A 83 -17.18 -27.12 8.31
N ILE A 84 -17.92 -26.34 7.53
CA ILE A 84 -17.72 -24.91 7.30
C ILE A 84 -18.62 -24.15 8.30
N ALA A 85 -18.07 -23.11 8.95
CA ALA A 85 -18.78 -22.31 9.93
C ALA A 85 -19.57 -21.18 9.24
N THR A 86 -20.73 -21.50 8.66
CA THR A 86 -21.57 -20.60 7.86
C THR A 86 -22.39 -19.59 8.67
N GLY A 87 -22.29 -19.66 10.01
CA GLY A 87 -23.05 -18.79 10.92
C GLY A 87 -24.48 -19.27 11.20
N ILE A 88 -25.20 -18.49 12.02
CA ILE A 88 -26.61 -18.70 12.36
C ILE A 88 -27.32 -17.35 12.25
N LEU A 89 -28.32 -17.26 11.39
CA LEU A 89 -29.14 -16.05 11.27
C LEU A 89 -30.11 -15.93 12.48
N LYS A 90 -30.40 -14.70 12.86
CA LYS A 90 -31.50 -14.40 13.78
C LYS A 90 -32.82 -14.81 13.14
N GLU A 91 -33.80 -15.20 13.96
CA GLU A 91 -35.12 -15.61 13.49
C GLU A 91 -35.76 -14.55 12.59
N GLY A 92 -36.24 -15.00 11.41
CA GLY A 92 -36.89 -14.14 10.42
C GLY A 92 -35.97 -13.13 9.73
N ARG A 93 -34.66 -13.25 9.89
CA ARG A 93 -33.68 -12.36 9.22
C ARG A 93 -33.02 -13.03 8.04
N THR A 94 -32.69 -12.20 7.04
CA THR A 94 -31.83 -12.51 5.89
C THR A 94 -30.82 -11.38 5.72
N GLY A 95 -29.69 -11.63 5.07
CA GLY A 95 -28.73 -10.56 4.77
C GLY A 95 -27.34 -11.06 4.41
N SER A 96 -26.48 -10.12 4.10
CA SER A 96 -25.09 -10.40 3.76
C SER A 96 -24.31 -11.00 4.94
N ARG A 97 -23.26 -11.78 4.63
CA ARG A 97 -22.27 -12.27 5.61
C ARG A 97 -21.61 -11.13 6.39
N THR A 98 -21.44 -9.99 5.77
CA THR A 98 -20.78 -8.80 6.34
C THR A 98 -21.71 -7.93 7.19
N ASN A 99 -23.04 -8.12 7.11
CA ASN A 99 -24.00 -7.42 7.98
C ASN A 99 -24.14 -8.12 9.33
N THR A 100 -23.35 -7.71 10.30
CA THR A 100 -23.33 -8.33 11.65
C THR A 100 -24.67 -8.23 12.38
N SER A 101 -25.56 -7.30 12.00
CA SER A 101 -26.85 -7.06 12.70
C SER A 101 -27.85 -8.19 12.50
N VAL A 102 -27.76 -8.96 11.43
CA VAL A 102 -28.70 -10.03 11.07
C VAL A 102 -28.32 -11.41 11.63
N TRP A 103 -27.12 -11.55 12.18
CA TRP A 103 -26.57 -12.81 12.66
C TRP A 103 -26.73 -12.96 14.16
N GLU A 104 -27.18 -14.13 14.61
CA GLU A 104 -27.05 -14.58 16.00
C GLU A 104 -25.62 -15.03 16.25
N LYS A 105 -25.06 -15.83 15.31
CA LYS A 105 -23.68 -16.25 15.28
C LYS A 105 -23.08 -15.88 13.92
N ALA A 106 -22.13 -14.97 13.91
CA ALA A 106 -21.50 -14.50 12.67
C ALA A 106 -20.83 -15.65 11.91
N PRO A 107 -20.91 -15.67 10.56
CA PRO A 107 -20.23 -16.63 9.73
C PRO A 107 -18.71 -16.42 9.78
N GLN A 108 -17.95 -17.53 9.65
CA GLN A 108 -16.50 -17.54 9.58
C GLN A 108 -16.03 -18.27 8.32
N ASP A 109 -16.84 -18.24 7.28
CA ASP A 109 -16.65 -18.95 6.02
C ASP A 109 -16.17 -18.03 4.88
N TYR A 110 -15.71 -16.85 5.21
CA TYR A 110 -15.19 -15.91 4.22
C TYR A 110 -13.96 -15.16 4.74
N VAL A 111 -13.20 -14.61 3.82
CA VAL A 111 -12.07 -13.71 4.07
C VAL A 111 -12.03 -12.62 3.01
N MET A 112 -11.61 -11.42 3.40
CA MET A 112 -11.53 -10.26 2.52
C MET A 112 -10.09 -9.74 2.53
N TYR A 113 -9.42 -9.84 1.39
CA TYR A 113 -8.06 -9.37 1.23
C TYR A 113 -8.03 -8.00 0.55
N CYS A 114 -7.75 -6.95 1.31
CA CYS A 114 -7.47 -5.63 0.74
C CYS A 114 -6.06 -5.65 0.16
N VAL A 115 -5.94 -5.32 -1.13
CA VAL A 115 -4.68 -5.37 -1.87
C VAL A 115 -4.31 -3.96 -2.34
N LYS A 116 -3.12 -3.53 -1.98
CA LYS A 116 -2.48 -2.32 -2.49
C LYS A 116 -1.01 -2.61 -2.81
N PHE A 117 -0.38 -1.79 -3.64
CA PHE A 117 1.03 -1.95 -3.93
C PHE A 117 1.87 -0.76 -3.46
N GLN A 118 3.15 -1.02 -3.29
CA GLN A 118 4.18 -0.01 -3.04
C GLN A 118 5.29 -0.20 -4.06
N ASN A 119 5.69 0.88 -4.73
CA ASN A 119 6.81 0.84 -5.66
C ASN A 119 8.17 0.82 -4.92
N LYS A 120 9.24 0.52 -5.62
CA LYS A 120 10.60 0.40 -5.05
C LYS A 120 11.20 1.72 -4.55
N TYR A 121 10.67 2.85 -4.99
CA TYR A 121 11.15 4.18 -4.57
C TYR A 121 10.53 4.65 -3.26
N SER A 122 9.47 3.99 -2.81
CA SER A 122 8.66 4.38 -1.66
C SER A 122 9.08 3.64 -0.40
N GLY A 123 8.77 4.24 0.75
CA GLY A 123 9.11 3.71 2.05
C GLY A 123 9.74 4.76 2.94
N TRP A 124 10.45 4.30 3.95
CA TRP A 124 11.17 5.15 4.89
C TRP A 124 12.63 5.27 4.49
N TRP A 125 13.09 6.51 4.39
CA TRP A 125 14.43 6.88 4.01
C TRP A 125 15.11 7.66 5.12
N LEU A 126 16.43 7.57 5.20
CA LEU A 126 17.24 8.39 6.09
C LEU A 126 17.85 9.53 5.30
N THR A 127 17.72 10.74 5.84
CA THR A 127 18.38 11.94 5.33
C THR A 127 19.17 12.62 6.45
N ASN A 128 20.25 13.24 6.11
CA ASN A 128 21.07 14.01 7.04
C ASN A 128 21.60 15.30 6.40
N HIS A 129 20.93 15.77 5.37
CA HIS A 129 21.25 17.01 4.67
C HIS A 129 22.73 17.10 4.25
N ASN A 130 23.25 16.04 3.59
CA ASN A 130 24.63 15.90 3.11
C ASN A 130 25.68 15.56 4.19
N THR A 131 25.30 15.24 5.39
CA THR A 131 26.22 14.69 6.38
C THR A 131 26.33 13.17 6.20
N SER A 132 27.24 12.50 6.91
CA SER A 132 27.38 11.04 6.84
C SER A 132 26.12 10.31 7.35
N THR A 133 25.63 9.32 6.60
CA THR A 133 24.55 8.42 7.03
C THR A 133 25.04 7.27 7.90
N ASP A 134 26.31 7.23 8.25
CA ASP A 134 26.89 6.17 9.07
C ASP A 134 26.36 6.20 10.50
N ASN A 135 25.94 7.37 10.98
CA ASN A 135 25.29 7.54 12.26
C ASN A 135 23.78 7.65 12.11
N ILE A 136 23.11 6.49 12.04
CA ILE A 136 21.65 6.37 11.89
C ILE A 136 20.86 7.08 13.01
N GLU A 137 21.43 7.21 14.21
CA GLU A 137 20.75 7.87 15.34
C GLU A 137 20.58 9.37 15.12
N LYS A 138 21.47 9.98 14.34
CA LYS A 138 21.44 11.41 13.99
C LYS A 138 20.72 11.67 12.68
N ALA A 139 20.42 10.66 11.89
CA ALA A 139 19.72 10.82 10.63
C ALA A 139 18.25 11.14 10.86
N SER A 140 17.73 12.12 10.12
CA SER A 140 16.30 12.36 10.05
C SER A 140 15.63 11.29 9.20
N LYS A 141 14.36 10.98 9.51
CA LYS A 141 13.56 9.97 8.81
C LYS A 141 12.51 10.69 8.00
N VAL A 142 12.46 10.37 6.72
CA VAL A 142 11.44 10.88 5.80
C VAL A 142 10.70 9.71 5.17
N GLN A 143 9.44 9.93 4.81
CA GLN A 143 8.63 8.93 4.12
C GLN A 143 8.37 9.41 2.70
N ILE A 144 8.59 8.52 1.74
CA ILE A 144 8.22 8.70 0.34
C ILE A 144 7.07 7.73 0.04
N ASN A 145 5.98 8.26 -0.52
CA ASN A 145 4.75 7.52 -0.75
C ASN A 145 4.58 7.17 -2.23
N THR A 146 4.09 5.99 -2.52
CA THR A 146 3.80 5.54 -3.88
C THR A 146 2.66 6.35 -4.49
N ARG A 147 2.81 6.77 -5.75
CA ARG A 147 1.75 7.34 -6.58
C ARG A 147 1.40 6.45 -7.78
N SER A 148 2.42 5.87 -8.42
CA SER A 148 2.27 4.88 -9.49
C SER A 148 3.48 3.94 -9.50
N LEU A 149 3.58 3.04 -10.48
CA LEU A 149 4.74 2.15 -10.62
C LEU A 149 6.08 2.91 -10.68
N ASN A 150 6.11 4.04 -11.36
CA ASN A 150 7.31 4.81 -11.62
C ASN A 150 7.29 6.21 -11.00
N SER A 151 6.32 6.51 -10.14
CA SER A 151 6.26 7.82 -9.48
C SER A 151 5.92 7.72 -8.00
N SER A 152 6.47 8.67 -7.24
CA SER A 152 6.30 8.76 -5.80
C SER A 152 6.12 10.22 -5.36
N VAL A 153 5.57 10.42 -4.18
CA VAL A 153 5.39 11.74 -3.58
C VAL A 153 6.33 11.89 -2.39
N TYR A 154 7.11 12.96 -2.41
CA TYR A 154 7.98 13.37 -1.32
C TYR A 154 7.52 14.71 -0.75
N SER A 155 7.03 14.72 0.48
CA SER A 155 6.63 15.94 1.19
C SER A 155 7.84 16.58 1.83
N VAL A 156 8.09 17.85 1.55
CA VAL A 156 9.22 18.63 2.06
C VAL A 156 8.74 19.84 2.85
N GLU A 157 9.51 20.22 3.86
CA GLU A 157 9.25 21.38 4.70
C GLU A 157 10.52 22.24 4.79
N PHE A 158 10.35 23.57 4.68
CA PHE A 158 11.43 24.54 4.80
C PHE A 158 11.05 25.61 5.83
N GLN A 159 11.97 25.93 6.72
CA GLN A 159 11.81 27.07 7.60
C GLN A 159 12.07 28.37 6.81
N GLU A 160 11.18 29.33 6.94
CA GLU A 160 11.30 30.68 6.42
C GLU A 160 10.82 31.68 7.48
N ASP A 161 11.74 32.32 8.16
CA ASP A 161 11.47 33.15 9.34
C ASP A 161 10.60 32.34 10.36
N ASP A 162 9.44 32.89 10.72
CA ASP A 162 8.48 32.27 11.65
C ASP A 162 7.48 31.32 10.96
N LYS A 163 7.66 31.00 9.66
CA LYS A 163 6.74 30.18 8.87
C LYS A 163 7.41 28.89 8.41
N ILE A 164 6.60 27.84 8.30
CA ILE A 164 7.00 26.60 7.64
C ILE A 164 6.36 26.58 6.26
N LEU A 165 7.19 26.54 5.22
CA LEU A 165 6.79 26.35 3.83
C LEU A 165 6.76 24.85 3.54
N LYS A 166 5.65 24.36 2.97
CA LYS A 166 5.45 22.94 2.67
C LYS A 166 5.18 22.75 1.19
N ALA A 167 5.71 21.67 0.64
CA ALA A 167 5.42 21.26 -0.73
C ALA A 167 5.43 19.74 -0.85
N ASP A 168 4.50 19.22 -1.67
CA ASP A 168 4.50 17.85 -2.11
C ASP A 168 5.17 17.79 -3.49
N LEU A 169 6.28 17.08 -3.58
CA LEU A 169 7.05 16.91 -4.80
C LEU A 169 6.67 15.59 -5.46
N LEU A 170 6.40 15.64 -6.76
CA LEU A 170 6.26 14.47 -7.60
C LEU A 170 7.64 14.07 -8.13
N LEU A 171 8.04 12.88 -7.76
CA LEU A 171 9.23 12.21 -8.26
C LEU A 171 8.81 11.23 -9.36
N THR A 172 9.22 11.44 -10.61
CA THR A 172 8.91 10.55 -11.73
C THR A 172 10.18 9.94 -12.26
N PHE A 173 10.29 8.62 -12.20
CA PHE A 173 11.48 7.85 -12.61
C PHE A 173 11.30 7.28 -14.00
N ASP A 174 12.35 7.33 -14.80
CA ASP A 174 12.42 6.70 -16.11
C ASP A 174 13.02 5.27 -16.05
N ALA A 175 13.13 4.60 -17.19
CA ALA A 175 13.69 3.25 -17.30
C ALA A 175 15.19 3.16 -16.91
N ASN A 176 15.89 4.29 -16.81
CA ASN A 176 17.30 4.38 -16.39
C ASN A 176 17.42 4.87 -14.95
N GLU A 177 16.34 4.83 -14.18
CA GLU A 177 16.28 5.26 -12.78
C GLU A 177 16.61 6.75 -12.59
N LYS A 178 16.47 7.57 -13.64
CA LYS A 178 16.59 9.01 -13.56
C LYS A 178 15.26 9.62 -13.16
N CYS A 179 15.32 10.58 -12.24
CA CYS A 179 14.16 11.23 -11.65
C CYS A 179 13.98 12.64 -12.20
N THR A 180 12.76 12.96 -12.61
CA THR A 180 12.28 14.33 -12.82
C THR A 180 11.45 14.76 -11.61
N ILE A 181 11.67 15.97 -11.12
CA ILE A 181 11.01 16.51 -9.92
C ILE A 181 10.12 17.67 -10.33
N THR A 182 8.83 17.60 -9.98
CA THR A 182 7.85 18.69 -10.15
C THR A 182 7.05 18.89 -8.85
N SER A 183 6.23 19.93 -8.76
CA SER A 183 5.36 20.17 -7.59
C SER A 183 3.94 19.67 -7.84
N LEU A 184 3.32 19.11 -6.80
CA LEU A 184 1.89 18.81 -6.72
C LEU A 184 1.11 19.83 -5.90
N THR A 185 1.81 20.76 -5.23
CA THR A 185 1.20 21.78 -4.37
C THR A 185 0.78 22.99 -5.20
N ASP A 186 -0.48 23.38 -5.07
CA ASP A 186 -1.02 24.55 -5.75
C ASP A 186 -0.25 25.82 -5.39
N GLY A 187 0.08 26.65 -6.39
CA GLY A 187 0.84 27.88 -6.21
C GLY A 187 2.33 27.69 -5.88
N VAL A 188 2.82 26.45 -5.91
CA VAL A 188 4.24 26.11 -5.75
C VAL A 188 4.75 25.46 -7.04
N THR A 189 5.89 25.93 -7.54
CA THR A 189 6.57 25.27 -8.67
C THR A 189 7.86 24.62 -8.18
N ALA A 190 8.19 23.47 -8.76
CA ALA A 190 9.46 22.80 -8.54
C ALA A 190 10.05 22.34 -9.87
N THR A 191 11.35 22.49 -10.02
CA THR A 191 12.10 21.98 -11.18
C THR A 191 13.37 21.34 -10.67
N GLY A 192 13.54 20.08 -10.99
CA GLY A 192 14.71 19.34 -10.50
C GLY A 192 14.89 17.99 -11.15
N THR A 193 15.99 17.36 -10.79
CA THR A 193 16.36 16.01 -11.23
C THR A 193 16.90 15.21 -10.06
N GLY A 194 16.95 13.90 -10.25
CA GLY A 194 17.52 12.98 -9.28
C GLY A 194 17.84 11.64 -9.90
N SER A 195 18.16 10.68 -9.06
CA SER A 195 18.38 9.30 -9.44
C SER A 195 18.12 8.37 -8.28
N TRP A 196 17.78 7.14 -8.58
CA TRP A 196 17.73 6.03 -7.65
C TRP A 196 18.69 4.94 -8.10
N ALA A 197 19.34 4.28 -7.15
CA ALA A 197 20.23 3.16 -7.43
C ALA A 197 20.09 2.09 -6.35
N ASP A 198 19.94 0.85 -6.80
CA ASP A 198 19.82 -0.34 -5.96
C ASP A 198 21.16 -0.66 -5.31
N ASP A 199 21.15 -0.99 -4.00
CA ASP A 199 22.31 -1.40 -3.21
C ASP A 199 23.59 -0.55 -3.49
N ALA A 200 23.41 0.76 -3.67
CA ALA A 200 24.50 1.63 -4.18
C ALA A 200 25.40 2.21 -3.09
N LEU A 201 24.98 2.17 -1.83
CA LEU A 201 25.75 2.74 -0.71
C LEU A 201 26.02 1.71 0.38
N LEU A 202 27.29 1.44 0.67
CA LEU A 202 27.69 0.71 1.88
C LEU A 202 27.40 1.58 3.10
N SER A 203 26.57 1.12 4.01
CA SER A 203 26.07 1.90 5.13
C SER A 203 26.14 1.09 6.44
N TRP A 204 25.32 1.46 7.44
CA TRP A 204 25.37 0.84 8.78
C TRP A 204 25.17 -0.69 8.74
N ASN A 205 25.75 -1.37 9.69
CA ASN A 205 25.79 -2.83 9.78
C ASN A 205 26.48 -3.52 8.58
N ASN A 206 27.39 -2.79 7.89
CA ASN A 206 28.14 -3.29 6.73
C ASN A 206 27.24 -3.88 5.64
N LYS A 207 26.09 -3.21 5.36
CA LYS A 207 25.14 -3.59 4.32
C LYS A 207 25.07 -2.52 3.25
N TYR A 208 24.99 -2.97 2.00
CA TYR A 208 24.62 -2.10 0.88
C TYR A 208 23.13 -1.75 0.99
N ARG A 209 22.78 -0.54 0.57
CA ARG A 209 21.43 -0.01 0.61
C ARG A 209 21.17 0.87 -0.59
N ASP A 210 19.89 0.98 -0.94
CA ASP A 210 19.48 1.86 -2.03
C ASP A 210 19.77 3.30 -1.67
N LEU A 211 20.17 4.02 -2.71
CA LEU A 211 20.50 5.43 -2.65
C LEU A 211 19.57 6.20 -3.58
N MET A 212 19.03 7.31 -3.09
CA MET A 212 18.30 8.28 -3.89
C MET A 212 18.95 9.65 -3.72
N GLU A 213 19.28 10.29 -4.82
CA GLU A 213 19.84 11.65 -4.83
C GLU A 213 18.87 12.57 -5.55
N LEU A 214 18.48 13.68 -4.90
CA LEU A 214 17.47 14.63 -5.39
C LEU A 214 18.01 16.05 -5.33
N ASN A 215 17.87 16.77 -6.44
CA ASN A 215 18.25 18.18 -6.55
C ASN A 215 17.12 18.96 -7.21
N ALA A 216 16.57 19.98 -6.55
CA ALA A 216 15.50 20.79 -7.11
C ALA A 216 15.55 22.24 -6.60
N GLU A 217 15.11 23.16 -7.43
CA GLU A 217 14.70 24.51 -7.02
C GLU A 217 13.17 24.50 -6.85
N ILE A 218 12.70 25.01 -5.71
CA ILE A 218 11.28 25.08 -5.36
C ILE A 218 10.94 26.55 -5.15
N THR A 219 9.94 27.04 -5.88
CA THR A 219 9.47 28.43 -5.77
C THR A 219 8.08 28.45 -5.18
N PHE A 220 7.95 29.06 -4.00
CA PHE A 220 6.70 29.24 -3.27
C PHE A 220 5.98 30.51 -3.68
N ALA A 221 4.72 30.66 -3.24
CA ALA A 221 3.96 31.89 -3.41
C ALA A 221 4.74 33.10 -2.88
N GLY A 222 4.68 34.23 -3.60
CA GLY A 222 5.48 35.42 -3.29
C GLY A 222 6.93 35.38 -3.80
N GLY A 223 7.30 34.35 -4.55
CA GLY A 223 8.61 34.21 -5.19
C GLY A 223 9.74 33.74 -4.26
N VAL A 224 9.40 33.21 -3.08
CA VAL A 224 10.39 32.64 -2.16
C VAL A 224 10.96 31.36 -2.75
N LYS A 225 12.28 31.29 -2.90
CA LYS A 225 12.99 30.15 -3.48
C LYS A 225 13.71 29.33 -2.42
N LYS A 226 13.60 28.02 -2.51
CA LYS A 226 14.34 27.04 -1.71
C LYS A 226 15.01 26.03 -2.60
N ASN A 227 16.20 25.59 -2.20
CA ASN A 227 16.92 24.53 -2.88
C ASN A 227 16.81 23.24 -2.06
N LEU A 228 16.39 22.19 -2.71
CA LEU A 228 16.46 20.81 -2.20
C LEU A 228 17.77 20.21 -2.71
N ASN A 229 18.58 19.66 -1.82
CA ASN A 229 19.75 18.86 -2.16
C ASN A 229 19.80 17.72 -1.13
N GLU A 230 19.24 16.58 -1.50
CA GLU A 230 19.06 15.45 -0.60
C GLU A 230 19.81 14.23 -1.10
N LYS A 231 20.45 13.57 -0.14
CA LYS A 231 20.98 12.22 -0.27
C LYS A 231 20.23 11.33 0.70
N LEU A 232 19.36 10.48 0.16
CA LEU A 232 18.48 9.62 0.91
C LEU A 232 18.98 8.18 0.85
N VAL A 233 19.05 7.53 2.00
CA VAL A 233 19.47 6.11 2.11
C VAL A 233 18.29 5.29 2.60
N TRP A 234 17.95 4.23 1.89
CA TRP A 234 16.80 3.39 2.21
C TRP A 234 16.93 2.74 3.59
N TRP A 235 15.88 2.85 4.38
CA TRP A 235 15.83 2.28 5.72
C TRP A 235 14.94 1.06 5.80
N ARG A 236 13.68 1.18 5.37
CA ARG A 236 12.69 0.09 5.38
C ARG A 236 11.50 0.42 4.50
N SER A 237 10.81 -0.62 4.00
CA SER A 237 9.60 -0.44 3.22
C SER A 237 8.45 0.24 3.99
N GLY A 238 8.35 -0.03 5.30
CA GLY A 238 7.19 0.38 6.08
C GLY A 238 5.94 -0.46 5.82
N VAL A 239 6.03 -1.49 4.96
CA VAL A 239 4.91 -2.42 4.70
C VAL A 239 4.73 -3.31 5.91
N THR A 240 3.52 -3.34 6.42
CA THR A 240 3.09 -4.21 7.53
C THR A 240 1.80 -4.91 7.13
N LYS A 241 1.56 -6.09 7.72
CA LYS A 241 0.23 -6.71 7.65
C LYS A 241 -0.72 -5.83 8.48
N GLU A 242 -1.80 -5.39 7.86
CA GLU A 242 -2.83 -4.59 8.50
C GLU A 242 -4.11 -5.44 8.63
N GLU A 243 -4.87 -5.22 9.70
CA GLU A 243 -6.21 -5.76 9.87
C GLU A 243 -7.20 -4.61 9.81
N PHE A 244 -8.20 -4.73 8.93
CA PHE A 244 -9.18 -3.69 8.69
C PHE A 244 -10.52 -4.04 9.32
N SER A 245 -11.16 -3.03 9.90
CA SER A 245 -12.56 -3.10 10.29
C SER A 245 -13.42 -2.44 9.21
N PHE A 246 -14.58 -3.01 8.94
CA PHE A 246 -15.57 -2.46 8.02
C PHE A 246 -16.75 -1.92 8.79
N THR A 247 -17.41 -0.91 8.23
CA THR A 247 -18.75 -0.48 8.61
C THR A 247 -19.72 -0.92 7.54
N TYR A 248 -20.79 -1.60 7.93
CA TYR A 248 -21.90 -1.94 7.04
C TYR A 248 -22.91 -0.80 7.03
N ASN A 249 -23.17 -0.24 5.87
CA ASN A 249 -24.12 0.85 5.67
C ASN A 249 -25.46 0.27 5.18
N ASN A 250 -26.55 0.56 5.90
CA ASN A 250 -27.91 0.09 5.58
C ASN A 250 -28.50 0.86 4.38
#